data_87ba629ab75969f3235e5285c64f5ad1
#
_entry.id   87ba629ab75969f3235e5285c64f5ad1
#
_cell.length_a   1.000
_cell.length_b   1.000
_cell.length_c   1.000
_cell.angle_alpha   90.00
_cell.angle_beta   90.00
_cell.angle_gamma   90.00
#
_symmetry.space_group_name_H-M   'P 1'
#
loop_
_entity.id
_entity.type
_entity.pdbx_description
1 polymer ?
#
loop_
_entity_poly.entity_id
_entity_poly.type
_entity_poly.pdbx_seq_one_letter_code
_entity_poly.pdbx_strand_id
1 'polypeptide(L)'
;GAVELKERVTAYEYSVAQKMGLKLEEKDRIAKYAAGLIQDEDFVYIDAGTTTGDILKFLKVTRAVFVTNAVVHAQTLAGRGFKVLLVGGELKSTTEAVIGNQAMNTIRGYHFTKGFFGTNGLTRKSGCTTPDANEAAVKAAAMEQCRECYVLCDSSKFDNISSVTFADFYRSTIITDRIPSGYEDCANIIEVQKEQ
;
A
#
# COMPACT_ATOMS: atom_id res chain seq x y z
N GLY A 1 -3.09 -35.13 -6.77
CA GLY A 1 -3.45 -34.19 -7.82
C GLY A 1 -3.06 -32.78 -7.37
N ALA A 2 -2.11 -32.17 -8.06
CA ALA A 2 -1.77 -30.76 -7.85
C ALA A 2 -2.99 -29.93 -8.23
N VAL A 3 -3.54 -29.18 -7.27
CA VAL A 3 -4.49 -28.12 -7.56
C VAL A 3 -3.66 -27.00 -8.20
N GLU A 4 -3.76 -26.89 -9.52
CA GLU A 4 -3.26 -25.72 -10.24
C GLU A 4 -4.07 -24.53 -9.75
N LEU A 5 -3.47 -23.71 -8.86
CA LEU A 5 -3.99 -22.40 -8.51
C LEU A 5 -3.94 -21.57 -9.80
N LYS A 6 -5.10 -21.34 -10.42
CA LYS A 6 -5.23 -20.50 -11.61
C LYS A 6 -4.97 -19.07 -11.21
N GLU A 7 -3.75 -18.61 -11.42
CA GLU A 7 -3.40 -17.18 -11.33
C GLU A 7 -4.34 -16.39 -12.26
N ARG A 8 -5.02 -15.40 -11.69
CA ARG A 8 -6.01 -14.60 -12.41
C ARG A 8 -5.34 -13.30 -12.87
N VAL A 9 -5.12 -13.17 -14.16
CA VAL A 9 -4.57 -11.94 -14.74
C VAL A 9 -5.70 -10.95 -15.04
N THR A 10 -5.57 -9.70 -14.58
CA THR A 10 -6.51 -8.61 -14.85
C THR A 10 -5.77 -7.32 -15.16
N ALA A 11 -6.18 -6.67 -16.24
CA ALA A 11 -5.73 -5.32 -16.63
C ALA A 11 -6.70 -4.22 -16.18
N TYR A 12 -7.85 -4.59 -15.57
CA TYR A 12 -8.87 -3.63 -15.18
C TYR A 12 -8.47 -2.89 -13.92
N GLU A 13 -8.57 -1.56 -13.98
CA GLU A 13 -8.30 -0.66 -12.86
C GLU A 13 -9.62 -0.13 -12.29
N TYR A 14 -9.90 -0.50 -11.02
CA TYR A 14 -11.03 0.07 -10.29
C TYR A 14 -10.70 1.49 -9.83
N SER A 15 -11.65 2.41 -9.98
CA SER A 15 -11.54 3.75 -9.40
C SER A 15 -11.51 3.71 -7.87
N VAL A 16 -11.04 4.80 -7.24
CA VAL A 16 -11.07 4.94 -5.77
C VAL A 16 -12.49 4.77 -5.24
N ALA A 17 -13.49 5.40 -5.89
CA ALA A 17 -14.89 5.28 -5.50
C ALA A 17 -15.41 3.83 -5.51
N GLN A 18 -15.02 3.03 -6.53
CA GLN A 18 -15.38 1.63 -6.61
C GLN A 18 -14.71 0.77 -5.52
N LYS A 19 -13.48 1.12 -5.13
CA LYS A 19 -12.73 0.40 -4.09
C LYS A 19 -13.18 0.73 -2.66
N MET A 20 -13.72 1.93 -2.41
CA MET A 20 -14.08 2.41 -1.07
C MET A 20 -15.16 1.56 -0.38
N GLY A 21 -16.11 0.98 -1.12
CA GLY A 21 -17.19 0.14 -0.58
C GLY A 21 -16.84 -1.34 -0.41
N LEU A 22 -15.62 -1.78 -0.80
CA LEU A 22 -15.24 -3.19 -0.81
C LEU A 22 -14.41 -3.57 0.41
N LYS A 23 -14.77 -4.68 1.08
CA LYS A 23 -13.98 -5.29 2.16
C LYS A 23 -13.64 -4.30 3.30
N LEU A 24 -14.62 -3.53 3.76
CA LEU A 24 -14.41 -2.46 4.75
C LEU A 24 -13.86 -2.98 6.09
N GLU A 25 -14.45 -4.07 6.61
CA GLU A 25 -14.02 -4.64 7.89
C GLU A 25 -12.58 -5.17 7.82
N GLU A 26 -12.25 -5.88 6.74
CA GLU A 26 -10.90 -6.42 6.52
C GLU A 26 -9.88 -5.29 6.39
N LYS A 27 -10.19 -4.24 5.62
CA LYS A 27 -9.30 -3.07 5.45
C LYS A 27 -9.10 -2.31 6.75
N ASP A 28 -10.14 -2.11 7.55
CA ASP A 28 -10.04 -1.41 8.83
C ASP A 28 -9.14 -2.17 9.81
N ARG A 29 -9.23 -3.50 9.88
CA ARG A 29 -8.33 -4.31 10.71
C ARG A 29 -6.87 -4.20 10.27
N ILE A 30 -6.61 -4.34 8.96
CA ILE A 30 -5.29 -4.20 8.36
C ILE A 30 -4.73 -2.80 8.64
N ALA A 31 -5.52 -1.76 8.40
CA ALA A 31 -5.16 -0.37 8.60
C ALA A 31 -4.89 -0.02 10.08
N LYS A 32 -5.69 -0.56 11.00
CA LYS A 32 -5.50 -0.38 12.45
C LYS A 32 -4.17 -1.00 12.91
N TYR A 33 -3.86 -2.20 12.44
CA TYR A 33 -2.57 -2.83 12.72
C TYR A 33 -1.41 -2.00 12.17
N ALA A 34 -1.49 -1.59 10.89
CA ALA A 34 -0.46 -0.78 10.25
C ALA A 34 -0.24 0.57 10.96
N ALA A 35 -1.32 1.25 11.38
CA ALA A 35 -1.23 2.48 12.16
C ALA A 35 -0.48 2.28 13.49
N GLY A 36 -0.63 1.12 14.12
CA GLY A 36 0.07 0.76 15.35
C GLY A 36 1.58 0.57 15.22
N LEU A 37 2.08 0.39 14.00
CA LEU A 37 3.52 0.27 13.71
C LEU A 37 4.24 1.63 13.67
N ILE A 38 3.49 2.74 13.54
CA ILE A 38 4.06 4.08 13.37
C ILE A 38 4.44 4.64 14.74
N GLN A 39 5.68 5.13 14.85
CA GLN A 39 6.30 5.69 16.05
C GLN A 39 6.61 7.19 15.88
N ASP A 40 6.87 7.87 16.99
CA ASP A 40 7.05 9.32 17.04
C ASP A 40 8.18 9.87 16.16
N GLU A 41 9.26 9.14 15.98
CA GLU A 41 10.43 9.60 15.23
C GLU A 41 10.43 9.10 13.77
N ASP A 42 9.31 8.49 13.32
CA ASP A 42 9.23 7.94 11.97
C ASP A 42 9.10 9.03 10.90
N PHE A 43 9.75 8.77 9.77
CA PHE A 43 9.53 9.44 8.50
C PHE A 43 8.83 8.45 7.57
N VAL A 44 7.53 8.62 7.39
CA VAL A 44 6.62 7.61 6.86
C VAL A 44 6.15 7.96 5.47
N TYR A 45 6.29 7.03 4.52
CA TYR A 45 5.62 7.11 3.23
C TYR A 45 4.27 6.38 3.26
N ILE A 46 3.21 7.06 2.83
CA ILE A 46 1.88 6.46 2.64
C ILE A 46 1.49 6.59 1.18
N ASP A 47 1.41 5.45 0.50
CA ASP A 47 1.05 5.32 -0.91
C ASP A 47 -0.44 5.66 -1.14
N ALA A 48 -0.76 6.12 -2.35
CA ALA A 48 -2.15 6.34 -2.75
C ALA A 48 -2.91 5.00 -2.83
N GLY A 49 -4.04 4.93 -2.17
CA GLY A 49 -4.90 3.75 -2.17
C GLY A 49 -5.92 3.79 -1.04
N THR A 50 -6.99 2.99 -1.17
CA THR A 50 -8.05 2.99 -0.16
C THR A 50 -7.61 2.34 1.14
N THR A 51 -6.94 1.18 1.08
CA THR A 51 -6.47 0.49 2.29
C THR A 51 -5.38 1.28 3.02
N THR A 52 -4.47 1.91 2.30
CA THR A 52 -3.45 2.79 2.90
C THR A 52 -4.05 4.06 3.48
N GLY A 53 -5.09 4.62 2.83
CA GLY A 53 -5.86 5.75 3.35
C GLY A 53 -6.60 5.42 4.64
N ASP A 54 -7.04 4.19 4.81
CA ASP A 54 -7.72 3.76 6.03
C ASP A 54 -6.81 3.80 7.27
N ILE A 55 -5.46 3.73 7.09
CA ILE A 55 -4.49 3.95 8.19
C ILE A 55 -4.78 5.26 8.93
N LEU A 56 -5.15 6.30 8.19
CA LEU A 56 -5.35 7.63 8.72
C LEU A 56 -6.46 7.68 9.79
N LYS A 57 -7.45 6.78 9.71
CA LYS A 57 -8.54 6.70 10.70
C LYS A 57 -8.02 6.33 12.09
N PHE A 58 -6.97 5.51 12.15
CA PHE A 58 -6.46 4.88 13.36
C PHE A 58 -5.17 5.51 13.90
N LEU A 59 -4.64 6.54 13.21
CA LEU A 59 -3.45 7.25 13.68
C LEU A 59 -3.71 7.90 15.04
N LYS A 60 -2.82 7.65 15.99
CA LYS A 60 -2.75 8.38 17.25
C LYS A 60 -1.95 9.66 17.07
N VAL A 61 -2.03 10.59 18.02
CA VAL A 61 -1.16 11.77 18.05
C VAL A 61 0.30 11.30 18.06
N THR A 62 1.08 11.79 17.10
CA THR A 62 2.48 11.40 16.91
C THR A 62 3.27 12.57 16.35
N ARG A 63 4.58 12.58 16.57
CA ARG A 63 5.54 13.50 15.95
C ARG A 63 6.10 12.99 14.63
N ALA A 64 5.64 11.83 14.16
CA ALA A 64 6.03 11.30 12.86
C ALA A 64 5.74 12.31 11.74
N VAL A 65 6.58 12.31 10.72
CA VAL A 65 6.40 13.11 9.52
C VAL A 65 5.93 12.20 8.39
N PHE A 66 4.86 12.59 7.74
CA PHE A 66 4.26 11.82 6.66
C PHE A 66 4.61 12.40 5.28
N VAL A 67 4.84 11.52 4.33
CA VAL A 67 4.96 11.84 2.90
C VAL A 67 3.95 11.00 2.14
N THR A 68 3.25 11.58 1.21
CA THR A 68 2.27 10.85 0.39
C THR A 68 2.20 11.41 -1.02
N ASN A 69 1.88 10.55 -1.96
CA ASN A 69 1.51 10.92 -3.32
C ASN A 69 -0.01 10.99 -3.54
N ALA A 70 -0.81 10.92 -2.46
CA ALA A 70 -2.27 11.05 -2.53
C ALA A 70 -2.72 12.40 -1.96
N VAL A 71 -3.40 13.21 -2.78
CA VAL A 71 -3.90 14.53 -2.38
C VAL A 71 -4.87 14.42 -1.21
N VAL A 72 -5.80 13.47 -1.25
CA VAL A 72 -6.80 13.26 -0.20
C VAL A 72 -6.15 12.84 1.12
N HIS A 73 -5.12 11.99 1.08
CA HIS A 73 -4.38 11.61 2.28
C HIS A 73 -3.66 12.83 2.90
N ALA A 74 -3.02 13.66 2.07
CA ALA A 74 -2.34 14.87 2.55
C ALA A 74 -3.31 15.85 3.20
N GLN A 75 -4.47 16.08 2.60
CA GLN A 75 -5.52 16.93 3.16
C GLN A 75 -6.02 16.41 4.51
N THR A 76 -6.28 15.11 4.59
CA THR A 76 -6.75 14.46 5.82
C THR A 76 -5.72 14.55 6.95
N LEU A 77 -4.44 14.28 6.64
CA LEU A 77 -3.35 14.38 7.61
C LEU A 77 -3.16 15.82 8.12
N ALA A 78 -3.10 16.77 7.19
CA ALA A 78 -2.95 18.19 7.52
C ALA A 78 -4.13 18.71 8.35
N GLY A 79 -5.37 18.34 7.99
CA GLY A 79 -6.58 18.71 8.72
C GLY A 79 -6.63 18.17 10.16
N ARG A 80 -5.90 17.08 10.43
CA ARG A 80 -5.73 16.50 11.78
C ARG A 80 -4.47 17.02 12.51
N GLY A 81 -3.75 17.98 11.93
CA GLY A 81 -2.58 18.60 12.56
C GLY A 81 -1.27 17.81 12.42
N PHE A 82 -1.22 16.76 11.59
CA PHE A 82 0.01 16.03 11.33
C PHE A 82 0.91 16.80 10.36
N LYS A 83 2.24 16.69 10.55
CA LYS A 83 3.19 17.19 9.57
C LYS A 83 3.19 16.27 8.35
N VAL A 84 2.81 16.80 7.19
CA VAL A 84 2.72 16.05 5.95
C VAL A 84 3.37 16.81 4.79
N LEU A 85 4.07 16.07 3.93
CA LEU A 85 4.65 16.53 2.67
C LEU A 85 3.91 15.83 1.53
N LEU A 86 3.28 16.61 0.67
CA LEU A 86 2.65 16.09 -0.54
C LEU A 86 3.68 16.07 -1.68
N VAL A 87 3.84 14.92 -2.32
CA VAL A 87 4.68 14.78 -3.50
C VAL A 87 4.03 15.52 -4.68
N GLY A 88 4.78 16.35 -5.36
CA GLY A 88 4.33 17.06 -6.56
C GLY A 88 4.45 16.22 -7.84
N GLY A 89 3.65 16.54 -8.85
CA GLY A 89 3.65 15.85 -10.15
C GLY A 89 2.29 15.91 -10.84
N GLU A 90 2.05 15.00 -11.76
CA GLU A 90 0.78 14.85 -12.46
C GLU A 90 -0.25 14.13 -11.59
N LEU A 91 -1.45 14.68 -11.45
CA LEU A 91 -2.55 14.05 -10.73
C LEU A 91 -3.34 13.13 -11.67
N LYS A 92 -3.30 11.84 -11.40
CA LYS A 92 -4.11 10.85 -12.11
C LYS A 92 -5.54 10.83 -11.56
N SER A 93 -6.51 11.17 -12.39
CA SER A 93 -7.91 11.34 -11.96
C SER A 93 -8.58 10.06 -11.49
N THR A 94 -8.21 8.90 -12.04
CA THR A 94 -8.84 7.59 -11.71
C THR A 94 -8.56 7.14 -10.28
N THR A 95 -7.32 7.34 -9.82
CA THR A 95 -6.84 6.85 -8.52
C THR A 95 -6.46 7.96 -7.56
N GLU A 96 -6.56 9.23 -8.01
CA GLU A 96 -6.22 10.43 -7.23
C GLU A 96 -4.76 10.41 -6.72
N ALA A 97 -3.91 9.67 -7.42
CA ALA A 97 -2.49 9.53 -7.14
C ALA A 97 -1.68 10.54 -7.96
N VAL A 98 -0.69 11.15 -7.32
CA VAL A 98 0.34 11.93 -8.02
C VAL A 98 1.37 10.96 -8.58
N ILE A 99 1.66 11.09 -9.87
CA ILE A 99 2.54 10.23 -10.67
C ILE A 99 3.57 11.05 -11.46
N GLY A 100 4.45 10.33 -12.16
CA GLY A 100 5.39 10.89 -13.11
C GLY A 100 6.79 11.16 -12.56
N ASN A 101 7.66 11.63 -13.45
CA ASN A 101 9.09 11.80 -13.14
C ASN A 101 9.37 12.79 -12.00
N GLN A 102 8.57 13.84 -11.90
CA GLN A 102 8.71 14.83 -10.82
C GLN A 102 8.45 14.17 -9.45
N ALA A 103 7.40 13.35 -9.35
CA ALA A 103 7.09 12.59 -8.14
C ALA A 103 8.24 11.65 -7.76
N MET A 104 8.72 10.84 -8.71
CA MET A 104 9.83 9.92 -8.48
C MET A 104 11.11 10.63 -8.06
N ASN A 105 11.46 11.77 -8.71
CA ASN A 105 12.66 12.51 -8.36
C ASN A 105 12.58 13.09 -6.95
N THR A 106 11.41 13.59 -6.54
CA THR A 106 11.19 14.06 -5.17
C THR A 106 11.35 12.92 -4.16
N ILE A 107 10.71 11.78 -4.42
CA ILE A 107 10.75 10.60 -3.55
C ILE A 107 12.18 10.07 -3.39
N ARG A 108 12.96 10.01 -4.45
CA ARG A 108 14.35 9.54 -4.42
C ARG A 108 15.28 10.39 -3.54
N GLY A 109 14.91 11.62 -3.25
CA GLY A 109 15.62 12.49 -2.32
C GLY A 109 15.32 12.24 -0.84
N TYR A 110 14.38 11.35 -0.53
CA TYR A 110 13.98 11.04 0.84
C TYR A 110 14.53 9.70 1.32
N HIS A 111 14.60 9.52 2.65
CA HIS A 111 14.96 8.27 3.31
C HIS A 111 13.90 7.95 4.36
N PHE A 112 12.98 7.07 4.01
CA PHE A 112 11.86 6.72 4.87
C PHE A 112 12.25 5.64 5.88
N THR A 113 11.79 5.78 7.11
CA THR A 113 11.88 4.70 8.10
C THR A 113 10.91 3.57 7.75
N LYS A 114 9.68 3.94 7.37
CA LYS A 114 8.61 3.02 7.01
C LYS A 114 7.86 3.50 5.77
N GLY A 115 7.43 2.55 4.93
CA GLY A 115 6.53 2.81 3.83
C GLY A 115 5.36 1.84 3.82
N PHE A 116 4.15 2.36 3.60
CA PHE A 116 2.91 1.59 3.50
C PHE A 116 2.36 1.68 2.09
N PHE A 117 2.17 0.53 1.46
CA PHE A 117 1.81 0.42 0.04
C PHE A 117 0.56 -0.41 -0.15
N GLY A 118 -0.27 -0.02 -1.12
CA GLY A 118 -1.35 -0.85 -1.62
C GLY A 118 -0.89 -1.72 -2.80
N THR A 119 -1.61 -2.82 -3.05
CA THR A 119 -1.43 -3.65 -4.24
C THR A 119 -2.78 -4.06 -4.83
N ASN A 120 -2.81 -4.31 -6.13
CA ASN A 120 -4.00 -4.82 -6.81
C ASN A 120 -4.00 -6.35 -6.88
N GLY A 121 -2.83 -6.95 -6.85
CA GLY A 121 -2.66 -8.39 -6.80
C GLY A 121 -1.24 -8.75 -6.41
N LEU A 122 -1.04 -9.97 -5.90
CA LEU A 122 0.27 -10.48 -5.55
C LEU A 122 0.33 -12.00 -5.65
N THR A 123 1.48 -12.48 -6.10
CA THR A 123 1.85 -13.89 -6.09
C THR A 123 3.33 -14.04 -5.75
N ARG A 124 3.75 -15.22 -5.30
CA ARG A 124 5.19 -15.47 -5.04
C ARG A 124 6.05 -15.26 -6.27
N LYS A 125 5.53 -15.62 -7.46
CA LYS A 125 6.25 -15.56 -8.73
C LYS A 125 6.29 -14.15 -9.31
N SER A 126 5.14 -13.45 -9.33
CA SER A 126 5.00 -12.16 -9.99
C SER A 126 5.22 -10.98 -9.05
N GLY A 127 5.35 -11.24 -7.75
CA GLY A 127 5.46 -10.17 -6.75
C GLY A 127 4.19 -9.37 -6.58
N CYS A 128 4.33 -8.13 -6.14
CA CYS A 128 3.24 -7.19 -5.96
C CYS A 128 2.98 -6.42 -7.26
N THR A 129 1.72 -6.36 -7.68
CA THR A 129 1.35 -5.85 -9.00
C THR A 129 0.26 -4.78 -8.96
N THR A 130 0.28 -3.89 -9.95
CA THR A 130 -0.71 -2.83 -10.17
C THR A 130 -1.00 -2.67 -11.67
N PRO A 131 -2.18 -2.17 -12.10
CA PRO A 131 -2.50 -2.05 -13.51
C PRO A 131 -1.71 -1.01 -14.27
N ASP A 132 -1.27 0.07 -13.61
CA ASP A 132 -0.70 1.26 -14.24
C ASP A 132 0.82 1.34 -14.06
N ALA A 133 1.55 1.52 -15.17
CA ALA A 133 3.02 1.57 -15.17
C ALA A 133 3.58 2.81 -14.45
N ASN A 134 2.89 3.95 -14.52
CA ASN A 134 3.34 5.17 -13.86
C ASN A 134 3.16 5.06 -12.33
N GLU A 135 2.05 4.46 -11.88
CA GLU A 135 1.87 4.15 -10.45
C GLU A 135 2.88 3.12 -9.95
N ALA A 136 3.14 2.06 -10.75
CA ALA A 136 4.16 1.07 -10.43
C ALA A 136 5.53 1.71 -10.26
N ALA A 137 5.91 2.65 -11.12
CA ALA A 137 7.18 3.35 -11.05
C ALA A 137 7.32 4.20 -9.77
N VAL A 138 6.26 4.91 -9.38
CA VAL A 138 6.24 5.70 -8.13
C VAL A 138 6.33 4.79 -6.90
N LYS A 139 5.57 3.68 -6.88
CA LYS A 139 5.62 2.67 -5.80
C LYS A 139 7.03 2.08 -5.65
N ALA A 140 7.63 1.65 -6.77
CA ALA A 140 8.98 1.09 -6.77
C ALA A 140 10.02 2.11 -6.26
N ALA A 141 9.97 3.35 -6.75
CA ALA A 141 10.86 4.42 -6.30
C ALA A 141 10.73 4.69 -4.78
N ALA A 142 9.50 4.69 -4.27
CA ALA A 142 9.28 4.89 -2.83
C ALA A 142 9.76 3.70 -2.00
N MET A 143 9.53 2.46 -2.46
CA MET A 143 10.01 1.25 -1.76
C MET A 143 11.54 1.18 -1.68
N GLU A 144 12.24 1.64 -2.72
CA GLU A 144 13.70 1.73 -2.72
C GLU A 144 14.24 2.66 -1.62
N GLN A 145 13.47 3.68 -1.25
CA GLN A 145 13.84 4.66 -0.23
C GLN A 145 13.38 4.28 1.19
N CYS A 146 12.66 3.17 1.36
CA CYS A 146 12.17 2.73 2.65
C CYS A 146 13.11 1.70 3.31
N ARG A 147 13.37 1.91 4.60
CA ARG A 147 14.04 0.92 5.44
C ARG A 147 13.15 -0.30 5.67
N GLU A 148 11.89 -0.07 6.02
CA GLU A 148 10.88 -1.10 6.21
C GLU A 148 9.71 -0.83 5.25
N CYS A 149 9.31 -1.86 4.48
CA CYS A 149 8.20 -1.80 3.54
C CYS A 149 7.07 -2.72 4.00
N TYR A 150 5.86 -2.18 4.02
CA TYR A 150 4.63 -2.91 4.34
C TYR A 150 3.66 -2.81 3.17
N VAL A 151 3.20 -3.97 2.68
CA VAL A 151 2.14 -4.05 1.67
C VAL A 151 0.85 -4.44 2.35
N LEU A 152 -0.18 -3.61 2.22
CA LEU A 152 -1.48 -3.79 2.84
C LEU A 152 -2.47 -4.30 1.82
N CYS A 153 -3.01 -5.49 2.03
CA CYS A 153 -4.01 -6.05 1.14
C CYS A 153 -4.92 -7.06 1.85
N ASP A 154 -6.19 -7.08 1.47
CA ASP A 154 -7.07 -8.16 1.88
C ASP A 154 -6.73 -9.46 1.14
N SER A 155 -7.16 -10.59 1.70
CA SER A 155 -6.84 -11.93 1.20
C SER A 155 -7.30 -12.20 -0.24
N SER A 156 -8.24 -11.41 -0.78
CA SER A 156 -8.70 -11.55 -2.17
C SER A 156 -7.66 -11.07 -3.20
N LYS A 157 -6.57 -10.42 -2.77
CA LYS A 157 -5.52 -9.93 -3.66
C LYS A 157 -4.48 -11.01 -3.99
N PHE A 158 -4.39 -12.05 -3.17
CA PHE A 158 -3.53 -13.19 -3.44
C PHE A 158 -4.00 -13.95 -4.69
N ASP A 159 -3.07 -14.56 -5.40
CA ASP A 159 -3.27 -15.28 -6.66
C ASP A 159 -3.86 -14.45 -7.81
N ASN A 160 -3.92 -13.12 -7.66
CA ASN A 160 -4.25 -12.19 -8.72
C ASN A 160 -2.99 -11.49 -9.23
N ILE A 161 -2.93 -11.26 -10.53
CA ILE A 161 -1.83 -10.55 -11.19
C ILE A 161 -2.42 -9.38 -11.98
N SER A 162 -1.90 -8.18 -11.75
CA SER A 162 -2.16 -7.01 -12.58
C SER A 162 -1.03 -6.82 -13.60
N SER A 163 -1.17 -5.85 -14.49
CA SER A 163 -0.32 -5.70 -15.68
C SER A 163 1.16 -5.46 -15.38
N VAL A 164 1.49 -4.82 -14.25
CA VAL A 164 2.86 -4.35 -13.94
C VAL A 164 3.28 -4.75 -12.53
N THR A 165 4.43 -5.41 -12.41
CA THR A 165 5.06 -5.68 -11.13
C THR A 165 5.81 -4.43 -10.65
N PHE A 166 5.65 -4.06 -9.36
CA PHE A 166 6.40 -2.97 -8.75
C PHE A 166 7.36 -3.40 -7.64
N ALA A 167 7.21 -4.63 -7.13
CA ALA A 167 8.12 -5.18 -6.13
C ALA A 167 8.10 -6.70 -6.12
N ASP A 168 9.22 -7.31 -5.74
CA ASP A 168 9.28 -8.73 -5.43
C ASP A 168 8.44 -9.06 -4.20
N PHE A 169 7.88 -10.29 -4.17
CA PHE A 169 7.04 -10.76 -3.08
C PHE A 169 7.70 -10.66 -1.70
N TYR A 170 9.01 -10.94 -1.62
CA TYR A 170 9.77 -10.93 -0.37
C TYR A 170 10.42 -9.57 -0.03
N ARG A 171 10.19 -8.53 -0.86
CA ARG A 171 10.72 -7.18 -0.61
C ARG A 171 10.07 -6.50 0.60
N SER A 172 8.86 -6.92 0.97
CA SER A 172 8.05 -6.29 2.00
C SER A 172 7.42 -7.28 2.96
N THR A 173 7.03 -6.79 4.12
CA THR A 173 6.08 -7.49 4.99
C THR A 173 4.66 -7.25 4.47
N ILE A 174 3.93 -8.31 4.21
CA ILE A 174 2.54 -8.27 3.74
C ILE A 174 1.62 -8.35 4.96
N ILE A 175 0.72 -7.39 5.11
CA ILE A 175 -0.28 -7.36 6.18
C ILE A 175 -1.65 -7.66 5.56
N THR A 176 -2.29 -8.74 6.01
CA THR A 176 -3.54 -9.24 5.46
C THR A 176 -4.53 -9.65 6.55
N ASP A 177 -5.81 -9.71 6.21
CA ASP A 177 -6.89 -10.18 7.09
C ASP A 177 -6.88 -11.69 7.32
N ARG A 178 -6.34 -12.44 6.36
CA ARG A 178 -6.24 -13.91 6.40
C ARG A 178 -5.15 -14.39 5.46
N ILE A 179 -4.34 -15.35 5.90
CA ILE A 179 -3.35 -16.02 5.03
C ILE A 179 -4.09 -17.07 4.18
N PRO A 180 -4.10 -16.93 2.82
CA PRO A 180 -4.69 -17.93 1.96
C PRO A 180 -3.90 -19.23 1.92
N SER A 181 -4.58 -20.33 1.55
CA SER A 181 -3.93 -21.62 1.33
C SER A 181 -2.81 -21.52 0.30
N GLY A 182 -1.67 -22.15 0.61
CA GLY A 182 -0.46 -22.08 -0.21
C GLY A 182 0.52 -20.95 0.16
N TYR A 183 0.20 -20.14 1.17
CA TYR A 183 1.08 -19.08 1.67
C TYR A 183 1.46 -19.22 3.16
N GLU A 184 1.07 -20.32 3.80
CA GLU A 184 1.25 -20.55 5.24
C GLU A 184 2.72 -20.60 5.68
N ASP A 185 3.62 -20.95 4.76
CA ASP A 185 5.07 -21.01 4.98
C ASP A 185 5.80 -19.68 4.71
N CYS A 186 5.08 -18.61 4.32
CA CYS A 186 5.67 -17.32 4.02
C CYS A 186 5.91 -16.52 5.31
N ALA A 187 7.17 -16.42 5.73
CA ALA A 187 7.56 -15.70 6.96
C ALA A 187 7.35 -14.18 6.89
N ASN A 188 7.16 -13.62 5.68
CA ASN A 188 6.94 -12.19 5.46
C ASN A 188 5.45 -11.79 5.44
N ILE A 189 4.52 -12.69 5.83
CA ILE A 189 3.09 -12.38 5.92
C ILE A 189 2.66 -12.29 7.38
N ILE A 190 1.95 -11.23 7.72
CA ILE A 190 1.28 -11.03 9.00
C ILE A 190 -0.23 -11.11 8.78
N GLU A 191 -0.88 -12.06 9.46
CA GLU A 191 -2.33 -12.15 9.54
C GLU A 191 -2.85 -11.33 10.72
N VAL A 192 -3.76 -10.40 10.42
CA VAL A 192 -4.41 -9.58 11.45
C VAL A 192 -5.71 -10.25 11.89
N GLN A 193 -5.71 -10.81 13.10
CA GLN A 193 -6.86 -11.53 13.65
C GLN A 193 -8.06 -10.61 13.91
N LYS A 194 -9.27 -11.20 13.90
CA LYS A 194 -10.48 -10.52 14.39
C LYS A 194 -10.32 -10.27 15.90
N GLU A 195 -10.62 -9.05 16.33
CA GLU A 195 -10.77 -8.78 17.77
C GLU A 195 -11.97 -9.59 18.27
N GLN A 196 -11.78 -10.36 19.34
CA GLN A 196 -12.86 -11.11 20.00
C GLN A 196 -13.80 -10.17 20.74
#